data_56161a87a894a761c1f9cd0d5290d10f
#
_entry.id   56161a87a894a761c1f9cd0d5290d10f
#
_cell.length_a   1.000
_cell.length_b   1.000
_cell.length_c   1.000
_cell.angle_alpha   90.00
_cell.angle_beta   90.00
_cell.angle_gamma   90.00
#
_symmetry.space_group_name_H-M   'P 1'
#
loop_
_entity.id
_entity.type
_entity.pdbx_description
1 polymer ?
#
loop_
_entity_poly.entity_id
_entity_poly.type
_entity_poly.pdbx_seq_one_letter_code
_entity_poly.pdbx_strand_id
1 'polypeptide(L)'
;IRELFPECERVASYASPASIRIRTEEELRTLRDKGLTMVYMGLESGCDDVLKRMRKGHMSAEIVEMGRKVRRCGMALSVTAITGLGGPELLERHAIETAEAFNAMNPEYIGMLTLMVEPGTPLEKWVREGSFTVLGPEDILRETELLLQHIDSEGSVFRMNHASNYLPLKGGLPEDRQKFLD
;
A
#
# COMPACT_ATOMS: atom_id res chain seq x y z
N ILE A 1 7.32 -21.15 -16.26
CA ILE A 1 6.05 -20.51 -16.69
C ILE A 1 6.15 -20.10 -18.15
N ARG A 2 7.11 -19.27 -18.56
CA ARG A 2 7.22 -18.73 -19.93
C ARG A 2 7.44 -19.78 -21.01
N GLU A 3 8.09 -20.91 -20.68
CA GLU A 3 8.27 -22.03 -21.62
C GLU A 3 6.95 -22.75 -21.91
N LEU A 4 6.04 -22.79 -20.94
CA LEU A 4 4.73 -23.47 -21.05
C LEU A 4 3.62 -22.50 -21.47
N PHE A 5 3.79 -21.21 -21.20
CA PHE A 5 2.82 -20.13 -21.47
C PHE A 5 3.55 -18.96 -22.11
N PRO A 6 3.95 -19.05 -23.39
CA PRO A 6 4.72 -18.01 -24.08
C PRO A 6 3.94 -16.70 -24.22
N GLU A 7 2.61 -16.74 -24.20
CA GLU A 7 1.71 -15.59 -24.20
C GLU A 7 1.64 -14.85 -22.85
N CYS A 8 2.26 -15.39 -21.79
CA CYS A 8 2.25 -14.77 -20.47
C CYS A 8 3.11 -13.50 -20.46
N GLU A 9 2.46 -12.34 -20.46
CA GLU A 9 3.12 -11.04 -20.47
C GLU A 9 3.70 -10.66 -19.10
N ARG A 10 3.08 -11.12 -18.00
CA ARG A 10 3.46 -10.74 -16.65
C ARG A 10 3.48 -11.94 -15.69
N VAL A 11 4.57 -12.05 -14.95
CA VAL A 11 4.64 -12.92 -13.78
C VAL A 11 4.84 -12.02 -12.56
N ALA A 12 3.94 -12.12 -11.59
CA ALA A 12 3.96 -11.33 -10.38
C ALA A 12 3.93 -12.21 -9.13
N SER A 13 4.44 -11.70 -8.02
CA SER A 13 4.42 -12.39 -6.73
C SER A 13 4.14 -11.40 -5.59
N TYR A 14 3.47 -11.87 -4.56
CA TYR A 14 3.45 -11.17 -3.27
C TYR A 14 4.79 -11.33 -2.56
N ALA A 15 5.24 -10.26 -1.92
CA ALA A 15 6.42 -10.27 -1.08
C ALA A 15 6.22 -9.38 0.15
N SER A 16 6.61 -9.87 1.31
CA SER A 16 6.66 -9.05 2.53
C SER A 16 7.96 -8.25 2.58
N PRO A 17 8.02 -7.11 3.31
CA PRO A 17 9.27 -6.40 3.55
C PRO A 17 10.36 -7.32 4.12
N ALA A 18 10.00 -8.23 5.02
CA ALA A 18 10.94 -9.22 5.59
C ALA A 18 11.55 -10.13 4.51
N SER A 19 10.73 -10.63 3.58
CA SER A 19 11.22 -11.51 2.50
C SER A 19 12.15 -10.79 1.52
N ILE A 20 11.91 -9.50 1.28
CA ILE A 20 12.77 -8.66 0.43
C ILE A 20 14.08 -8.31 1.17
N ARG A 21 14.00 -8.03 2.47
CA ARG A 21 15.17 -7.67 3.29
C ARG A 21 16.25 -8.74 3.29
N ILE A 22 15.86 -10.02 3.42
CA ILE A 22 16.81 -11.14 3.48
C ILE A 22 17.44 -11.50 2.13
N ARG A 23 16.92 -10.98 1.01
CA ARG A 23 17.49 -11.21 -0.32
C ARG A 23 18.52 -10.15 -0.67
N THR A 24 19.57 -10.53 -1.35
CA THR A 24 20.51 -9.59 -1.98
C THR A 24 19.88 -8.97 -3.22
N GLU A 25 20.41 -7.84 -3.68
CA GLU A 25 19.97 -7.26 -4.96
C GLU A 25 20.28 -8.17 -6.15
N GLU A 26 21.38 -8.93 -6.08
CA GLU A 26 21.75 -9.91 -7.10
C GLU A 26 20.72 -11.04 -7.21
N GLU A 27 20.27 -11.58 -6.06
CA GLU A 27 19.18 -12.57 -6.03
C GLU A 27 17.88 -12.02 -6.61
N LEU A 28 17.54 -10.78 -6.28
CA LEU A 28 16.33 -10.12 -6.81
C LEU A 28 16.44 -9.88 -8.33
N ARG A 29 17.62 -9.45 -8.83
CA ARG A 29 17.87 -9.33 -10.29
C ARG A 29 17.81 -10.69 -10.98
N THR A 30 18.32 -11.74 -10.34
CA THR A 30 18.23 -13.11 -10.86
C THR A 30 16.76 -13.55 -10.99
N LEU A 31 15.91 -13.25 -10.00
CA LEU A 31 14.47 -13.52 -10.08
C LEU A 31 13.80 -12.74 -11.22
N ARG A 32 14.16 -11.46 -11.37
CA ARG A 32 13.70 -10.63 -12.50
C ARG A 32 14.08 -11.24 -13.85
N ASP A 33 15.33 -11.66 -14.01
CA ASP A 33 15.85 -12.25 -15.25
C ASP A 33 15.21 -13.61 -15.57
N LYS A 34 14.77 -14.33 -14.52
CA LYS A 34 13.96 -15.55 -14.65
C LYS A 34 12.47 -15.27 -14.93
N GLY A 35 12.09 -14.00 -15.03
CA GLY A 35 10.77 -13.59 -15.49
C GLY A 35 9.82 -13.04 -14.42
N LEU A 36 10.23 -12.92 -13.16
CA LEU A 36 9.45 -12.21 -12.15
C LEU A 36 9.54 -10.70 -12.41
N THR A 37 8.49 -10.12 -12.99
CA THR A 37 8.51 -8.72 -13.46
C THR A 37 7.81 -7.76 -12.54
N MET A 38 7.05 -8.26 -11.55
CA MET A 38 6.26 -7.41 -10.65
C MET A 38 6.16 -8.00 -9.25
N VAL A 39 6.19 -7.14 -8.24
CA VAL A 39 6.03 -7.48 -6.83
C VAL A 39 4.85 -6.72 -6.25
N TYR A 40 3.97 -7.42 -5.52
CA TYR A 40 2.95 -6.83 -4.66
C TYR A 40 3.46 -6.80 -3.22
N MET A 41 3.43 -5.63 -2.59
CA MET A 41 3.90 -5.43 -1.22
C MET A 41 2.92 -4.57 -0.42
N GLY A 42 2.60 -5.00 0.80
CA GLY A 42 1.81 -4.19 1.73
C GLY A 42 2.68 -3.16 2.43
N LEU A 43 2.30 -1.88 2.34
CA LEU A 43 2.73 -0.80 3.22
C LEU A 43 1.82 -0.74 4.45
N GLU A 44 0.53 -0.90 4.19
CA GLU A 44 -0.61 -0.81 5.10
C GLU A 44 -0.80 0.60 5.67
N SER A 45 0.26 1.23 6.17
CA SER A 45 0.33 2.57 6.70
C SER A 45 1.75 3.14 6.56
N GLY A 46 1.86 4.44 6.33
CA GLY A 46 3.12 5.18 6.49
C GLY A 46 3.38 5.60 7.94
N CYS A 47 2.36 5.57 8.80
CA CYS A 47 2.45 5.99 10.19
C CYS A 47 2.96 4.85 11.08
N ASP A 48 4.12 5.06 11.70
CA ASP A 48 4.77 4.06 12.55
C ASP A 48 3.92 3.69 13.79
N ASP A 49 3.15 4.61 14.35
CA ASP A 49 2.27 4.33 15.49
C ASP A 49 1.12 3.40 15.09
N VAL A 50 0.59 3.56 13.86
CA VAL A 50 -0.38 2.65 13.27
C VAL A 50 0.24 1.28 13.03
N LEU A 51 1.43 1.21 12.43
CA LEU A 51 2.14 -0.05 12.16
C LEU A 51 2.42 -0.83 13.44
N LYS A 52 2.85 -0.14 14.51
CA LYS A 52 3.05 -0.74 15.84
C LYS A 52 1.74 -1.26 16.43
N ARG A 53 0.68 -0.44 16.44
CA ARG A 53 -0.65 -0.82 16.94
C ARG A 53 -1.16 -2.07 16.22
N MET A 54 -1.00 -2.14 14.90
CA MET A 54 -1.41 -3.27 14.07
C MET A 54 -0.40 -4.44 14.05
N ARG A 55 0.69 -4.34 14.81
CA ARG A 55 1.72 -5.38 14.95
C ARG A 55 2.30 -5.85 13.63
N LYS A 56 2.56 -4.92 12.69
CA LYS A 56 3.08 -5.23 11.35
C LYS A 56 4.54 -5.69 11.34
N GLY A 57 5.29 -5.47 12.43
CA GLY A 57 6.66 -5.95 12.61
C GLY A 57 7.71 -5.17 11.82
N HIS A 58 7.32 -4.13 11.09
CA HIS A 58 8.19 -3.25 10.32
C HIS A 58 7.79 -1.79 10.52
N MET A 59 8.75 -0.90 10.41
CA MET A 59 8.54 0.55 10.40
C MET A 59 8.43 1.06 8.96
N SER A 60 7.78 2.19 8.77
CA SER A 60 7.55 2.80 7.45
C SER A 60 8.84 2.97 6.64
N ALA A 61 9.88 3.51 7.25
CA ALA A 61 11.17 3.72 6.59
C ALA A 61 11.80 2.40 6.08
N GLU A 62 11.64 1.29 6.81
CA GLU A 62 12.11 -0.03 6.38
C GLU A 62 11.31 -0.53 5.18
N ILE A 63 9.98 -0.37 5.21
CA ILE A 63 9.10 -0.78 4.11
C ILE A 63 9.42 0.04 2.85
N VAL A 64 9.62 1.36 3.00
CA VAL A 64 10.01 2.26 1.90
C VAL A 64 11.32 1.81 1.26
N GLU A 65 12.33 1.48 2.07
CA GLU A 65 13.62 1.02 1.52
C GLU A 65 13.49 -0.32 0.79
N MET A 66 12.66 -1.23 1.30
CA MET A 66 12.40 -2.50 0.61
C MET A 66 11.67 -2.29 -0.73
N GLY A 67 10.73 -1.36 -0.80
CA GLY A 67 10.07 -0.98 -2.05
C GLY A 67 11.07 -0.39 -3.07
N ARG A 68 11.92 0.53 -2.64
CA ARG A 68 13.00 1.09 -3.46
C ARG A 68 13.96 0.02 -3.96
N LYS A 69 14.31 -0.95 -3.11
CA LYS A 69 15.18 -2.08 -3.47
C LYS A 69 14.58 -2.92 -4.61
N VAL A 70 13.29 -3.24 -4.55
CA VAL A 70 12.58 -3.96 -5.62
C VAL A 70 12.68 -3.20 -6.94
N ARG A 71 12.40 -1.89 -6.93
CA ARG A 71 12.47 -1.04 -8.12
C ARG A 71 13.89 -0.92 -8.68
N ARG A 72 14.90 -0.74 -7.83
CA ARG A 72 16.32 -0.73 -8.27
C ARG A 72 16.75 -2.03 -8.94
N CYS A 73 16.09 -3.14 -8.61
CA CYS A 73 16.33 -4.43 -9.24
C CYS A 73 15.58 -4.61 -10.58
N GLY A 74 14.83 -3.59 -11.04
CA GLY A 74 14.15 -3.57 -12.34
C GLY A 74 12.82 -4.34 -12.36
N MET A 75 12.18 -4.53 -11.19
CA MET A 75 10.83 -5.08 -11.09
C MET A 75 9.83 -3.95 -10.82
N ALA A 76 8.66 -4.03 -11.44
CA ALA A 76 7.55 -3.14 -11.11
C ALA A 76 7.06 -3.42 -9.68
N LEU A 77 6.68 -2.37 -8.97
CA LEU A 77 6.19 -2.44 -7.61
C LEU A 77 4.73 -2.00 -7.53
N SER A 78 3.89 -2.84 -6.93
CA SER A 78 2.52 -2.50 -6.55
C SER A 78 2.43 -2.47 -5.03
N VAL A 79 2.07 -1.32 -4.48
CA VAL A 79 2.00 -1.13 -3.02
C VAL A 79 0.57 -0.89 -2.59
N THR A 80 0.16 -1.56 -1.52
CA THR A 80 -1.17 -1.36 -0.92
C THR A 80 -1.08 -0.69 0.44
N ALA A 81 -2.06 0.16 0.73
CA ALA A 81 -2.33 0.68 2.07
C ALA A 81 -3.82 0.57 2.40
N ILE A 82 -4.16 0.71 3.68
CA ILE A 82 -5.51 0.46 4.18
C ILE A 82 -6.00 1.71 4.91
N THR A 83 -6.97 2.43 4.33
CA THR A 83 -7.64 3.55 4.99
C THR A 83 -8.41 3.08 6.23
N GLY A 84 -8.45 3.92 7.24
CA GLY A 84 -9.13 3.63 8.50
C GLY A 84 -8.30 2.92 9.55
N LEU A 85 -7.07 2.45 9.23
CA LEU A 85 -6.21 1.77 10.22
C LEU A 85 -5.80 2.66 11.40
N GLY A 86 -5.76 3.97 11.20
CA GLY A 86 -5.41 4.94 12.25
C GLY A 86 -6.50 5.11 13.31
N GLY A 87 -7.76 4.76 12.97
CA GLY A 87 -8.90 5.20 13.75
C GLY A 87 -9.00 6.73 13.78
N PRO A 88 -9.94 7.31 14.54
CA PRO A 88 -10.12 8.77 14.58
C PRO A 88 -8.91 9.52 15.16
N GLU A 89 -8.16 8.87 16.06
CA GLU A 89 -7.03 9.51 16.76
C GLU A 89 -5.82 9.78 15.86
N LEU A 90 -5.60 8.94 14.85
CA LEU A 90 -4.44 9.01 13.98
C LEU A 90 -4.81 9.25 12.51
N LEU A 91 -6.06 9.59 12.19
CA LEU A 91 -6.57 9.75 10.83
C LEU A 91 -5.66 10.66 9.98
N GLU A 92 -5.41 11.89 10.45
CA GLU A 92 -4.63 12.88 9.69
C GLU A 92 -3.17 12.43 9.51
N ARG A 93 -2.54 11.97 10.58
CA ARG A 93 -1.16 11.47 10.51
C ARG A 93 -1.05 10.25 9.61
N HIS A 94 -2.00 9.33 9.72
CA HIS A 94 -2.04 8.13 8.88
C HIS A 94 -2.14 8.50 7.40
N ALA A 95 -3.03 9.42 7.03
CA ALA A 95 -3.18 9.89 5.65
C ALA A 95 -1.90 10.52 5.12
N ILE A 96 -1.35 11.52 5.83
CA ILE A 96 -0.19 12.30 5.40
C ILE A 96 1.07 11.43 5.34
N GLU A 97 1.40 10.73 6.42
CA GLU A 97 2.59 9.89 6.49
C GLU A 97 2.53 8.71 5.47
N THR A 98 1.31 8.23 5.13
CA THR A 98 1.13 7.21 4.08
C THR A 98 1.38 7.79 2.68
N ALA A 99 0.92 9.01 2.40
CA ALA A 99 1.24 9.71 1.15
C ALA A 99 2.75 9.94 1.02
N GLU A 100 3.41 10.40 2.09
CA GLU A 100 4.88 10.57 2.12
C GLU A 100 5.63 9.27 1.85
N ALA A 101 5.18 8.15 2.41
CA ALA A 101 5.76 6.84 2.15
C ALA A 101 5.59 6.41 0.68
N PHE A 102 4.43 6.66 0.07
CA PHE A 102 4.23 6.43 -1.36
C PHE A 102 5.13 7.32 -2.22
N ASN A 103 5.22 8.62 -1.90
CA ASN A 103 6.10 9.55 -2.61
C ASN A 103 7.57 9.09 -2.53
N ALA A 104 7.99 8.65 -1.35
CA ALA A 104 9.35 8.16 -1.13
C ALA A 104 9.65 6.87 -1.90
N MET A 105 8.70 5.96 -2.09
CA MET A 105 8.84 4.74 -2.87
C MET A 105 8.66 4.98 -4.36
N ASN A 106 7.73 5.85 -4.73
CA ASN A 106 7.25 6.11 -6.08
C ASN A 106 6.93 4.81 -6.86
N PRO A 107 6.01 3.94 -6.37
CA PRO A 107 5.72 2.66 -7.00
C PRO A 107 4.97 2.84 -8.32
N GLU A 108 5.01 1.85 -9.22
CA GLU A 108 4.23 1.87 -10.46
C GLU A 108 2.71 1.77 -10.21
N TYR A 109 2.31 1.14 -9.11
CA TYR A 109 0.90 0.98 -8.75
C TYR A 109 0.68 1.24 -7.26
N ILE A 110 -0.34 2.03 -6.95
CA ILE A 110 -0.83 2.29 -5.60
C ILE A 110 -2.23 1.71 -5.50
N GLY A 111 -2.45 0.82 -4.53
CA GLY A 111 -3.75 0.24 -4.23
C GLY A 111 -4.22 0.69 -2.84
N MET A 112 -5.41 1.30 -2.77
CA MET A 112 -6.04 1.66 -1.50
C MET A 112 -7.22 0.73 -1.22
N LEU A 113 -7.28 0.21 0.00
CA LEU A 113 -8.38 -0.58 0.53
C LEU A 113 -8.95 0.13 1.75
N THR A 114 -10.22 -0.10 2.05
CA THR A 114 -10.81 0.35 3.32
C THR A 114 -10.78 -0.79 4.33
N LEU A 115 -10.47 -0.46 5.58
CA LEU A 115 -10.40 -1.41 6.68
C LEU A 115 -11.70 -2.21 6.82
N MET A 116 -11.57 -3.52 6.80
CA MET A 116 -12.63 -4.46 7.14
C MET A 116 -12.25 -5.19 8.42
N VAL A 117 -13.18 -5.28 9.35
CA VAL A 117 -12.98 -5.98 10.62
C VAL A 117 -13.41 -7.43 10.45
N GLU A 118 -12.43 -8.32 10.34
CA GLU A 118 -12.69 -9.74 10.16
C GLU A 118 -12.99 -10.43 11.50
N PRO A 119 -14.00 -11.32 11.54
CA PRO A 119 -14.33 -12.09 12.74
C PRO A 119 -13.14 -12.92 13.26
N GLY A 120 -13.02 -13.02 14.57
CA GLY A 120 -11.96 -13.81 15.24
C GLY A 120 -10.59 -13.13 15.28
N THR A 121 -10.45 -11.90 14.77
CA THR A 121 -9.19 -11.16 14.80
C THR A 121 -9.01 -10.36 16.10
N PRO A 122 -7.75 -10.02 16.47
CA PRO A 122 -7.51 -9.07 17.57
C PRO A 122 -8.21 -7.73 17.37
N LEU A 123 -8.33 -7.26 16.13
CA LEU A 123 -9.00 -6.00 15.81
C LEU A 123 -10.48 -6.05 16.13
N GLU A 124 -11.20 -7.15 15.81
CA GLU A 124 -12.59 -7.34 16.20
C GLU A 124 -12.76 -7.25 17.73
N LYS A 125 -11.85 -7.88 18.46
CA LYS A 125 -11.83 -7.79 19.92
C LYS A 125 -11.70 -6.34 20.40
N TRP A 126 -10.75 -5.57 19.84
CA TRP A 126 -10.54 -4.17 20.20
C TRP A 126 -11.75 -3.29 19.89
N VAL A 127 -12.43 -3.52 18.76
CA VAL A 127 -13.66 -2.81 18.41
C VAL A 127 -14.76 -3.13 19.42
N ARG A 128 -14.97 -4.39 19.75
CA ARG A 128 -15.98 -4.82 20.73
C ARG A 128 -15.72 -4.28 22.14
N GLU A 129 -14.45 -4.16 22.54
CA GLU A 129 -14.03 -3.63 23.85
C GLU A 129 -13.96 -2.10 23.86
N GLY A 130 -14.21 -1.42 22.74
CA GLY A 130 -14.15 0.04 22.62
C GLY A 130 -12.74 0.63 22.62
N SER A 131 -11.70 -0.20 22.48
CA SER A 131 -10.29 0.25 22.39
C SER A 131 -9.83 0.59 20.97
N PHE A 132 -10.67 0.36 19.97
CA PHE A 132 -10.52 0.82 18.60
C PHE A 132 -11.87 1.25 18.04
N THR A 133 -11.92 2.43 17.44
CA THR A 133 -13.11 2.95 16.75
C THR A 133 -12.89 2.85 15.24
N VAL A 134 -13.78 2.14 14.56
CA VAL A 134 -13.78 2.06 13.09
C VAL A 134 -14.31 3.37 12.53
N LEU A 135 -13.63 3.91 11.51
CA LEU A 135 -14.08 5.13 10.85
C LEU A 135 -15.35 4.90 10.04
N GLY A 136 -16.24 5.87 10.08
CA GLY A 136 -17.41 5.92 9.21
C GLY A 136 -17.05 6.37 7.78
N PRO A 137 -18.01 6.29 6.82
CA PRO A 137 -17.77 6.67 5.43
C PRO A 137 -17.22 8.09 5.26
N GLU A 138 -17.74 9.06 6.01
CA GLU A 138 -17.31 10.46 5.93
C GLU A 138 -15.84 10.64 6.35
N ASP A 139 -15.41 9.97 7.43
CA ASP A 139 -14.04 10.02 7.90
C ASP A 139 -13.08 9.28 6.93
N ILE A 140 -13.52 8.18 6.31
CA ILE A 140 -12.75 7.48 5.28
C ILE A 140 -12.56 8.38 4.04
N LEU A 141 -13.58 9.13 3.63
CA LEU A 141 -13.48 10.07 2.52
C LEU A 141 -12.55 11.24 2.88
N ARG A 142 -12.64 11.78 4.10
CA ARG A 142 -11.71 12.80 4.60
C ARG A 142 -10.27 12.32 4.64
N GLU A 143 -10.02 11.10 5.11
CA GLU A 143 -8.69 10.49 5.11
C GLU A 143 -8.15 10.32 3.69
N THR A 144 -9.00 9.89 2.76
CA THR A 144 -8.65 9.74 1.35
C THR A 144 -8.33 11.09 0.71
N GLU A 145 -9.12 12.13 0.98
CA GLU A 145 -8.86 13.49 0.52
C GLU A 145 -7.51 14.01 1.00
N LEU A 146 -7.22 13.87 2.30
CA LEU A 146 -5.92 14.27 2.88
C LEU A 146 -4.76 13.53 2.23
N LEU A 147 -4.87 12.23 2.01
CA LEU A 147 -3.86 11.45 1.31
C LEU A 147 -3.65 11.96 -0.12
N LEU A 148 -4.73 12.23 -0.87
CA LEU A 148 -4.67 12.73 -2.24
C LEU A 148 -4.09 14.16 -2.33
N GLN A 149 -4.31 15.00 -1.32
CA GLN A 149 -3.70 16.34 -1.24
C GLN A 149 -2.18 16.29 -1.06
N HIS A 150 -1.64 15.23 -0.41
CA HIS A 150 -0.22 15.10 -0.08
C HIS A 150 0.53 14.11 -0.98
N ILE A 151 -0.18 13.38 -1.85
CA ILE A 151 0.47 12.40 -2.73
C ILE A 151 1.09 13.11 -3.94
N ASP A 152 2.37 12.78 -4.19
CA ASP A 152 3.16 13.27 -5.32
C ASP A 152 4.02 12.12 -5.87
N SER A 153 3.35 11.08 -6.36
CA SER A 153 3.97 9.86 -6.89
C SER A 153 3.85 9.84 -8.40
N GLU A 154 4.83 10.48 -9.06
CA GLU A 154 4.82 10.69 -10.51
C GLU A 154 4.81 9.37 -11.30
N GLY A 155 3.87 9.24 -12.24
CA GLY A 155 3.71 8.08 -13.10
C GLY A 155 3.04 6.87 -12.44
N SER A 156 2.62 6.99 -11.18
CA SER A 156 1.89 5.92 -10.49
C SER A 156 0.46 5.77 -10.98
N VAL A 157 0.02 4.54 -11.15
CA VAL A 157 -1.40 4.22 -11.35
C VAL A 157 -2.07 4.05 -9.99
N PHE A 158 -2.95 4.97 -9.65
CA PHE A 158 -3.73 4.94 -8.40
C PHE A 158 -5.01 4.13 -8.59
N ARG A 159 -5.32 3.27 -7.65
CA ARG A 159 -6.51 2.42 -7.63
C ARG A 159 -7.10 2.32 -6.24
N MET A 160 -8.33 2.76 -6.08
CA MET A 160 -9.17 2.61 -4.90
C MET A 160 -10.52 2.01 -5.29
N ASN A 161 -10.51 0.98 -6.14
CA ASN A 161 -11.70 0.36 -6.72
C ASN A 161 -11.97 -1.06 -6.20
N HIS A 162 -11.41 -1.41 -5.04
CA HIS A 162 -11.73 -2.65 -4.33
C HIS A 162 -13.13 -2.56 -3.71
N ALA A 163 -13.81 -3.70 -3.53
CA ALA A 163 -15.17 -3.77 -2.98
C ALA A 163 -15.31 -3.25 -1.54
N SER A 164 -14.21 -3.12 -0.79
CA SER A 164 -14.20 -2.51 0.54
C SER A 164 -14.34 -0.98 0.52
N ASN A 165 -14.10 -0.33 -0.62
CA ASN A 165 -14.06 1.13 -0.71
C ASN A 165 -15.45 1.72 -0.94
N TYR A 166 -15.73 2.85 -0.29
CA TYR A 166 -17.00 3.58 -0.46
C TYR A 166 -17.05 4.36 -1.77
N LEU A 167 -15.91 4.80 -2.29
CA LEU A 167 -15.80 5.54 -3.55
C LEU A 167 -14.75 4.88 -4.44
N PRO A 168 -15.14 4.43 -5.65
CA PRO A 168 -14.19 3.84 -6.59
C PRO A 168 -13.40 4.93 -7.32
N LEU A 169 -12.10 5.06 -7.05
CA LEU A 169 -11.18 5.93 -7.76
C LEU A 169 -10.18 5.12 -8.58
N LYS A 170 -9.87 5.61 -9.79
CA LYS A 170 -8.85 5.03 -10.67
C LYS A 170 -8.32 6.07 -11.63
N GLY A 171 -7.00 6.20 -11.73
CA GLY A 171 -6.33 7.10 -12.67
C GLY A 171 -4.83 7.12 -12.52
N GLY A 172 -4.17 8.02 -13.26
CA GLY A 172 -2.73 8.28 -13.19
C GLY A 172 -2.41 9.47 -12.29
N LEU A 173 -1.29 9.40 -11.58
CA LEU A 173 -0.77 10.51 -10.78
C LEU A 173 0.42 11.16 -11.51
N PRO A 174 0.55 12.47 -11.48
CA PRO A 174 -0.33 13.45 -10.79
C PRO A 174 -1.55 13.90 -11.61
N GLU A 175 -1.70 13.48 -12.86
CA GLU A 175 -2.63 14.04 -13.85
C GLU A 175 -4.10 14.00 -13.39
N ASP A 176 -4.53 12.87 -12.82
CA ASP A 176 -5.92 12.67 -12.38
C ASP A 176 -6.16 13.13 -10.94
N ARG A 177 -5.13 13.61 -10.20
CA ARG A 177 -5.26 13.97 -8.78
C ARG A 177 -6.38 14.98 -8.54
N GLN A 178 -6.45 16.06 -9.34
CA GLN A 178 -7.48 17.09 -9.16
C GLN A 178 -8.88 16.53 -9.36
N LYS A 179 -9.07 15.67 -10.36
CA LYS A 179 -10.34 14.99 -10.61
C LYS A 179 -10.79 14.10 -9.45
N PHE A 180 -9.85 13.58 -8.67
CA PHE A 180 -10.19 12.77 -7.49
C PHE A 180 -10.60 13.63 -6.30
N LEU A 181 -10.17 14.90 -6.26
CA LEU A 181 -10.49 15.87 -5.21
C LEU A 181 -11.79 16.64 -5.48
N ASP A 182 -12.24 16.71 -6.73
CA ASP A 182 -13.51 17.32 -7.14
C ASP A 182 -14.69 16.36 -6.87
#